data_6419e2f82101285238b4d3b40d8b0ab9
#
_entry.id   6419e2f82101285238b4d3b40d8b0ab9
#
_cell.length_a   1.000
_cell.length_b   1.000
_cell.length_c   1.000
_cell.angle_alpha   90.00
_cell.angle_beta   90.00
_cell.angle_gamma   90.00
#
_symmetry.space_group_name_H-M   'P 1'
#
loop_
_entity.id
_entity.type
_entity.pdbx_description
1 polymer ?
#
loop_
_entity_poly.entity_id
_entity_poly.type
_entity_poly.pdbx_seq_one_letter_code
_entity_poly.pdbx_strand_id
1 'polypeptide(L)'
;LPSILVLAMIVEILMSTVLAFWTNKQRFMYKYKPMIIVTLIISVASPLIGLVGVLLFEEKGIARILGNTAVYLCIGLIIYIYQLYKGKALYDKKYWTYALKFNIPLIPYYLSQMIFNQSDRIMISRMSGQTNAALYSVAYQFAVVLVFVINSINSSFVPWTYRSIKDKKYNMIKKVTNII
;
A
#
# COMPACT_ATOMS: atom_id res chain seq x y z
N LEU A 1 -1.99 24.37 6.24
CA LEU A 1 -1.36 23.18 6.82
C LEU A 1 0.08 23.55 7.16
N PRO A 2 0.58 23.30 8.37
CA PRO A 2 1.98 23.54 8.69
C PRO A 2 2.89 22.75 7.74
N SER A 3 3.92 23.40 7.22
CA SER A 3 4.85 22.83 6.24
C SER A 3 5.45 21.49 6.68
N ILE A 4 5.61 21.31 8.00
CA ILE A 4 6.11 20.08 8.60
C ILE A 4 5.21 18.86 8.34
N LEU A 5 3.88 19.04 8.31
CA LEU A 5 2.94 17.96 8.02
C LEU A 5 3.03 17.51 6.56
N VAL A 6 3.17 18.46 5.64
CA VAL A 6 3.34 18.14 4.23
C VAL A 6 4.62 17.33 4.01
N LEU A 7 5.69 17.73 4.67
CA LEU A 7 6.97 17.06 4.60
C LEU A 7 6.90 15.64 5.20
N ALA A 8 6.24 15.50 6.35
CA ALA A 8 5.98 14.20 6.97
C ALA A 8 5.19 13.27 6.05
N MET A 9 4.12 13.76 5.42
CA MET A 9 3.33 12.98 4.46
C MET A 9 4.15 12.53 3.24
N ILE A 10 5.02 13.39 2.71
CA ILE A 10 5.90 13.02 1.60
C ILE A 10 6.86 11.90 2.02
N VAL A 11 7.48 12.02 3.20
CA VAL A 11 8.37 11.00 3.75
C VAL A 11 7.62 9.67 3.95
N GLU A 12 6.41 9.72 4.49
CA GLU A 12 5.58 8.53 4.69
C GLU A 12 5.24 7.84 3.36
N ILE A 13 4.87 8.59 2.33
CA ILE A 13 4.59 8.06 0.99
C ILE A 13 5.84 7.39 0.40
N LEU A 14 7.00 8.03 0.51
CA LEU A 14 8.25 7.46 0.01
C LEU A 14 8.60 6.15 0.73
N MET A 15 8.54 6.13 2.06
CA MET A 15 8.88 4.93 2.85
C MET A 15 7.85 3.81 2.68
N SER A 16 6.56 4.13 2.61
CA SER A 16 5.52 3.14 2.32
C SER A 16 5.69 2.51 0.93
N THR A 17 6.13 3.29 -0.06
CA THR A 17 6.43 2.78 -1.41
C THR A 17 7.62 1.81 -1.39
N VAL A 18 8.69 2.12 -0.65
CA VAL A 18 9.83 1.22 -0.44
C VAL A 18 9.39 -0.11 0.18
N LEU A 19 8.54 -0.03 1.21
CA LEU A 19 7.96 -1.20 1.88
C LEU A 19 7.07 -2.02 0.96
N ALA A 20 6.21 -1.38 0.18
CA ALA A 20 5.34 -2.04 -0.78
C ALA A 20 6.16 -2.77 -1.87
N PHE A 21 7.21 -2.14 -2.37
CA PHE A 21 8.11 -2.77 -3.34
C PHE A 21 8.80 -4.00 -2.76
N TRP A 22 9.30 -3.91 -1.53
CA TRP A 22 9.95 -5.02 -0.86
C TRP A 22 8.97 -6.18 -0.57
N THR A 23 7.79 -5.89 -0.05
CA THR A 23 6.77 -6.91 0.25
C THR A 23 6.30 -7.62 -1.00
N ASN A 24 6.08 -6.90 -2.10
CA ASN A 24 5.73 -7.50 -3.39
C ASN A 24 6.85 -8.41 -3.90
N LYS A 25 8.12 -7.98 -3.80
CA LYS A 25 9.27 -8.84 -4.15
C LYS A 25 9.29 -10.13 -3.34
N GLN A 26 9.03 -10.05 -2.02
CA GLN A 26 8.98 -11.25 -1.17
C GLN A 26 7.84 -12.19 -1.56
N ARG A 27 6.67 -11.66 -1.95
CA ARG A 27 5.54 -12.48 -2.46
C ARG A 27 5.92 -13.27 -3.70
N PHE A 28 6.51 -12.63 -4.69
CA PHE A 28 6.96 -13.31 -5.91
C PHE A 28 8.05 -14.36 -5.65
N MET A 29 8.85 -14.18 -4.60
CA MET A 29 9.85 -15.15 -4.16
C MET A 29 9.28 -16.24 -3.22
N TYR A 30 7.98 -16.21 -2.88
CA TYR A 30 7.33 -17.09 -1.91
C TYR A 30 7.97 -17.06 -0.50
N LYS A 31 8.63 -15.95 -0.16
CA LYS A 31 9.23 -15.70 1.15
C LYS A 31 8.25 -14.94 2.04
N TYR A 32 7.17 -15.62 2.45
CA TYR A 32 6.08 -14.98 3.20
C TYR A 32 6.44 -14.65 4.65
N LYS A 33 7.31 -15.44 5.30
CA LYS A 33 7.64 -15.23 6.72
C LYS A 33 8.18 -13.82 7.04
N PRO A 34 9.27 -13.32 6.40
CA PRO A 34 9.76 -11.98 6.69
C PRO A 34 8.75 -10.89 6.32
N MET A 35 7.94 -11.10 5.27
CA MET A 35 6.89 -10.18 4.89
C MET A 35 5.83 -10.05 5.99
N ILE A 36 5.34 -11.18 6.52
CA ILE A 36 4.33 -11.21 7.58
C ILE A 36 4.86 -10.52 8.84
N ILE A 37 6.09 -10.83 9.25
CA ILE A 37 6.69 -10.25 10.46
C ILE A 37 6.76 -8.71 10.34
N VAL A 38 7.30 -8.20 9.24
CA VAL A 38 7.42 -6.74 9.03
C VAL A 38 6.04 -6.08 8.97
N THR A 39 5.08 -6.68 8.26
CA THR A 39 3.73 -6.14 8.16
C THR A 39 3.03 -6.12 9.53
N LEU A 40 3.16 -7.18 10.34
CA LEU A 40 2.61 -7.24 11.69
C LEU A 40 3.24 -6.18 12.60
N ILE A 41 4.57 -6.03 12.56
CA ILE A 41 5.27 -5.00 13.35
C ILE A 41 4.72 -3.62 13.00
N ILE A 42 4.57 -3.28 11.72
CA ILE A 42 4.03 -1.98 11.29
C ILE A 42 2.58 -1.82 11.74
N SER A 43 1.75 -2.85 11.56
CA SER A 43 0.31 -2.80 11.90
C SER A 43 0.06 -2.63 13.40
N VAL A 44 0.97 -3.09 14.24
CA VAL A 44 0.88 -2.93 15.70
C VAL A 44 1.58 -1.65 16.16
N ALA A 45 2.79 -1.38 15.68
CA ALA A 45 3.58 -0.25 16.11
C ALA A 45 2.96 1.10 15.69
N SER A 46 2.37 1.19 14.49
CA SER A 46 1.80 2.43 13.98
C SER A 46 0.64 2.94 14.84
N PRO A 47 -0.41 2.14 15.18
CA PRO A 47 -1.47 2.60 16.07
C PRO A 47 -0.98 2.86 17.49
N LEU A 48 -0.05 2.06 18.03
CA LEU A 48 0.46 2.24 19.38
C LEU A 48 1.25 3.55 19.53
N ILE A 49 2.18 3.83 18.62
CA ILE A 49 2.96 5.06 18.64
C ILE A 49 2.07 6.26 18.36
N GLY A 50 1.08 6.13 17.46
CA GLY A 50 0.08 7.15 17.24
C GLY A 50 -0.75 7.46 18.48
N LEU A 51 -1.15 6.43 19.24
CA LEU A 51 -1.92 6.58 20.48
C LEU A 51 -1.07 7.25 21.58
N VAL A 52 0.16 6.81 21.75
CA VAL A 52 1.12 7.45 22.70
C VAL A 52 1.32 8.92 22.33
N GLY A 53 1.49 9.24 21.05
CA GLY A 53 1.60 10.61 20.58
C GLY A 53 0.38 11.46 20.94
N VAL A 54 -0.83 10.93 20.71
CA VAL A 54 -2.09 11.62 21.07
C VAL A 54 -2.24 11.86 22.57
N LEU A 55 -1.66 11.00 23.42
CA LEU A 55 -1.71 11.14 24.87
C LEU A 55 -0.68 12.16 25.41
N LEU A 56 0.47 12.29 24.73
CA LEU A 56 1.58 13.13 25.19
C LEU A 56 1.56 14.55 24.63
N PHE A 57 0.92 14.79 23.47
CA PHE A 57 0.92 16.09 22.81
C PHE A 57 -0.47 16.71 22.79
N GLU A 58 -0.53 18.03 22.91
CA GLU A 58 -1.78 18.79 22.90
C GLU A 58 -2.47 18.75 21.52
N GLU A 59 -1.68 18.83 20.45
CA GLU A 59 -2.17 18.76 19.05
C GLU A 59 -2.33 17.30 18.58
N LYS A 60 -3.42 16.66 19.02
CA LYS A 60 -3.71 15.24 18.80
C LYS A 60 -3.61 14.78 17.33
N GLY A 61 -4.06 15.63 16.39
CA GLY A 61 -4.02 15.31 14.96
C GLY A 61 -2.60 15.24 14.39
N ILE A 62 -1.77 16.21 14.77
CA ILE A 62 -0.37 16.28 14.33
C ILE A 62 0.44 15.14 14.96
N ALA A 63 0.25 14.89 16.24
CA ALA A 63 0.94 13.82 16.95
C ALA A 63 0.67 12.44 16.33
N ARG A 64 -0.57 12.17 15.92
CA ARG A 64 -0.93 10.92 15.24
C ARG A 64 -0.23 10.75 13.89
N ILE A 65 -0.18 11.81 13.09
CA ILE A 65 0.48 11.78 11.77
C ILE A 65 1.98 11.58 11.94
N LEU A 66 2.63 12.34 12.83
CA LEU A 66 4.06 12.24 13.08
C LEU A 66 4.45 10.86 13.65
N GLY A 67 3.63 10.31 14.55
CA GLY A 67 3.84 8.96 15.10
C GLY A 67 3.80 7.88 14.01
N ASN A 68 2.81 7.95 13.11
CA ASN A 68 2.71 7.05 11.97
C ASN A 68 3.92 7.19 11.04
N THR A 69 4.26 8.42 10.66
CA THR A 69 5.42 8.73 9.82
C THR A 69 6.73 8.20 10.41
N ALA A 70 6.93 8.32 11.74
CA ALA A 70 8.12 7.84 12.41
C ALA A 70 8.29 6.32 12.28
N VAL A 71 7.21 5.54 12.42
CA VAL A 71 7.24 4.08 12.24
C VAL A 71 7.63 3.71 10.81
N TYR A 72 6.96 4.33 9.81
CA TYR A 72 7.27 4.07 8.40
C TYR A 72 8.70 4.49 8.05
N LEU A 73 9.18 5.60 8.61
CA LEU A 73 10.53 6.09 8.39
C LEU A 73 11.56 5.11 8.97
N CYS A 74 11.42 4.68 10.22
CA CYS A 74 12.37 3.75 10.84
C CYS A 74 12.43 2.42 10.09
N ILE A 75 11.29 1.78 9.87
CA ILE A 75 11.25 0.45 9.23
C ILE A 75 11.57 0.57 7.74
N GLY A 76 11.07 1.61 7.08
CA GLY A 76 11.34 1.89 5.67
C GLY A 76 12.81 2.13 5.38
N LEU A 77 13.50 2.92 6.23
CA LEU A 77 14.95 3.15 6.10
C LEU A 77 15.75 1.86 6.26
N ILE A 78 15.43 1.04 7.26
CA ILE A 78 16.12 -0.24 7.48
C ILE A 78 15.99 -1.12 6.23
N ILE A 79 14.78 -1.22 5.68
CA ILE A 79 14.53 -2.04 4.48
C ILE A 79 15.16 -1.40 3.24
N TYR A 80 15.15 -0.09 3.12
CA TYR A 80 15.79 0.63 2.02
C TYR A 80 17.30 0.37 1.99
N ILE A 81 17.97 0.54 3.12
CA ILE A 81 19.41 0.27 3.29
C ILE A 81 19.72 -1.19 2.97
N TYR A 82 18.89 -2.13 3.47
CA TYR A 82 19.05 -3.54 3.17
C TYR A 82 18.93 -3.84 1.68
N GLN A 83 17.98 -3.20 0.98
CA GLN A 83 17.81 -3.37 -0.47
C GLN A 83 18.98 -2.81 -1.26
N LEU A 84 19.50 -1.63 -0.87
CA LEU A 84 20.67 -1.02 -1.50
C LEU A 84 21.92 -1.91 -1.34
N TYR A 85 22.17 -2.37 -0.12
CA TYR A 85 23.32 -3.24 0.17
C TYR A 85 23.28 -4.52 -0.67
N LYS A 86 22.09 -5.11 -0.82
CA LYS A 86 21.90 -6.33 -1.59
C LYS A 86 21.89 -6.10 -3.10
N GLY A 87 21.44 -4.94 -3.55
CA GLY A 87 21.32 -4.58 -4.97
C GLY A 87 22.63 -4.19 -5.63
N LYS A 88 23.61 -3.71 -4.84
CA LYS A 88 24.94 -3.24 -5.30
C LYS A 88 24.92 -2.16 -6.39
N ALA A 89 23.76 -1.68 -6.78
CA ALA A 89 23.61 -0.62 -7.78
C ALA A 89 22.42 0.28 -7.42
N LEU A 90 22.67 1.60 -7.41
CA LEU A 90 21.64 2.62 -7.18
C LEU A 90 20.85 2.94 -8.45
N TYR A 91 21.52 2.89 -9.58
CA TYR A 91 20.94 3.30 -10.86
C TYR A 91 21.41 2.36 -11.97
N ASP A 92 20.47 1.86 -12.74
CA ASP A 92 20.70 1.14 -13.99
C ASP A 92 19.72 1.68 -15.03
N LYS A 93 20.28 2.35 -16.06
CA LYS A 93 19.51 3.02 -17.13
C LYS A 93 18.54 2.06 -17.83
N LYS A 94 18.93 0.81 -18.03
CA LYS A 94 18.12 -0.20 -18.73
C LYS A 94 16.85 -0.51 -17.94
N TYR A 95 16.99 -0.78 -16.64
CA TYR A 95 15.85 -1.09 -15.77
C TYR A 95 14.96 0.14 -15.52
N TRP A 96 15.56 1.32 -15.37
CA TRP A 96 14.80 2.56 -15.21
C TRP A 96 13.98 2.89 -16.46
N THR A 97 14.58 2.80 -17.65
CA THR A 97 13.87 3.05 -18.92
C THR A 97 12.74 2.05 -19.10
N TYR A 98 12.97 0.78 -18.80
CA TYR A 98 11.92 -0.25 -18.85
C TYR A 98 10.77 0.06 -17.89
N ALA A 99 11.08 0.37 -16.62
CA ALA A 99 10.08 0.68 -15.60
C ALA A 99 9.24 1.91 -15.97
N LEU A 100 9.88 3.00 -16.43
CA LEU A 100 9.18 4.21 -16.85
C LEU A 100 8.30 3.96 -18.06
N LYS A 101 8.82 3.31 -19.09
CA LYS A 101 8.07 2.99 -20.30
C LYS A 101 6.84 2.13 -20.02
N PHE A 102 6.94 1.23 -19.03
CA PHE A 102 5.83 0.38 -18.61
C PHE A 102 4.81 1.14 -17.74
N ASN A 103 5.28 1.97 -16.80
CA ASN A 103 4.39 2.62 -15.83
C ASN A 103 3.72 3.90 -16.36
N ILE A 104 4.37 4.67 -17.24
CA ILE A 104 3.80 5.92 -17.78
C ILE A 104 2.42 5.70 -18.41
N PRO A 105 2.20 4.69 -19.28
CA PRO A 105 0.88 4.42 -19.85
C PRO A 105 -0.19 4.00 -18.82
N LEU A 106 0.23 3.52 -17.64
CA LEU A 106 -0.67 3.11 -16.57
C LEU A 106 -1.14 4.28 -15.68
N ILE A 107 -0.45 5.43 -15.73
CA ILE A 107 -0.80 6.60 -14.93
C ILE A 107 -2.26 7.05 -15.16
N PRO A 108 -2.75 7.22 -16.40
CA PRO A 108 -4.16 7.58 -16.64
C PRO A 108 -5.14 6.58 -16.05
N TYR A 109 -4.83 5.29 -16.12
CA TYR A 109 -5.65 4.24 -15.52
C TYR A 109 -5.75 4.40 -13.99
N TYR A 110 -4.63 4.58 -13.30
CA TYR A 110 -4.63 4.78 -11.85
C TYR A 110 -5.31 6.08 -11.43
N LEU A 111 -5.14 7.15 -12.19
CA LEU A 111 -5.86 8.42 -11.95
C LEU A 111 -7.37 8.24 -12.10
N SER A 112 -7.81 7.55 -13.14
CA SER A 112 -9.24 7.25 -13.36
C SER A 112 -9.81 6.42 -12.21
N GLN A 113 -9.08 5.40 -11.75
CA GLN A 113 -9.45 4.60 -10.59
C GLN A 113 -9.57 5.45 -9.31
N MET A 114 -8.62 6.34 -9.07
CA MET A 114 -8.64 7.24 -7.91
C MET A 114 -9.85 8.17 -7.96
N ILE A 115 -10.11 8.81 -9.10
CA ILE A 115 -11.27 9.68 -9.31
C ILE A 115 -12.56 8.89 -9.09
N PHE A 116 -12.68 7.72 -9.69
CA PHE A 116 -13.86 6.87 -9.55
C PHE A 116 -14.14 6.49 -8.10
N ASN A 117 -13.12 6.07 -7.35
CA ASN A 117 -13.26 5.67 -5.95
C ASN A 117 -13.61 6.83 -5.00
N GLN A 118 -13.32 8.07 -5.38
CA GLN A 118 -13.61 9.25 -4.56
C GLN A 118 -14.84 10.04 -5.03
N SER A 119 -15.34 9.79 -6.25
CA SER A 119 -16.42 10.55 -6.85
C SER A 119 -17.70 10.52 -6.04
N ASP A 120 -18.09 9.35 -5.51
CA ASP A 120 -19.30 9.19 -4.70
C ASP A 120 -19.27 10.10 -3.47
N ARG A 121 -18.15 10.13 -2.76
CA ARG A 121 -18.00 10.97 -1.56
C ARG A 121 -18.05 12.45 -1.88
N ILE A 122 -17.42 12.86 -2.99
CA ILE A 122 -17.43 14.26 -3.44
C ILE A 122 -18.83 14.66 -3.85
N MET A 123 -19.56 13.82 -4.59
CA MET A 123 -20.93 14.07 -5.01
C MET A 123 -21.88 14.19 -3.81
N ILE A 124 -21.84 13.23 -2.89
CA ILE A 124 -22.68 13.25 -1.68
C ILE A 124 -22.37 14.50 -0.83
N SER A 125 -21.08 14.82 -0.65
CA SER A 125 -20.68 16.01 0.12
C SER A 125 -21.22 17.30 -0.49
N ARG A 126 -21.23 17.43 -1.82
CA ARG A 126 -21.74 18.62 -2.52
C ARG A 126 -23.25 18.68 -2.60
N MET A 127 -23.93 17.56 -2.79
CA MET A 127 -25.39 17.51 -3.01
C MET A 127 -26.18 17.40 -1.70
N SER A 128 -25.66 16.64 -0.73
CA SER A 128 -26.38 16.28 0.51
C SER A 128 -25.68 16.74 1.80
N GLY A 129 -24.54 17.42 1.67
CA GLY A 129 -23.77 17.97 2.77
C GLY A 129 -22.76 17.00 3.39
N GLN A 130 -21.88 17.57 4.23
CA GLN A 130 -20.73 16.84 4.80
C GLN A 130 -21.15 15.73 5.78
N THR A 131 -22.26 15.92 6.51
CA THR A 131 -22.78 14.92 7.46
C THR A 131 -23.16 13.62 6.75
N ASN A 132 -23.88 13.75 5.62
CA ASN A 132 -24.28 12.58 4.84
C ASN A 132 -23.08 11.88 4.17
N ALA A 133 -22.09 12.65 3.72
CA ALA A 133 -20.83 12.10 3.21
C ALA A 133 -20.04 11.35 4.30
N ALA A 134 -20.08 11.82 5.54
CA ALA A 134 -19.47 11.13 6.67
C ALA A 134 -20.18 9.81 6.99
N LEU A 135 -21.51 9.79 7.03
CA LEU A 135 -22.31 8.56 7.22
C LEU A 135 -22.06 7.54 6.12
N TYR A 136 -22.06 7.99 4.86
CA TYR A 136 -21.70 7.14 3.72
C TYR A 136 -20.28 6.55 3.87
N SER A 137 -19.32 7.37 4.29
CA SER A 137 -17.94 6.92 4.48
C SER A 137 -17.80 5.85 5.56
N VAL A 138 -18.59 5.95 6.64
CA VAL A 138 -18.63 4.92 7.69
C VAL A 138 -19.24 3.62 7.16
N ALA A 139 -20.37 3.71 6.46
CA ALA A 139 -21.01 2.54 5.84
C ALA A 139 -20.09 1.86 4.81
N TYR A 140 -19.39 2.65 4.01
CA TYR A 140 -18.43 2.16 3.03
C TYR A 140 -17.26 1.38 3.66
N GLN A 141 -16.83 1.74 4.88
CA GLN A 141 -15.77 1.02 5.58
C GLN A 141 -16.13 -0.44 5.88
N PHE A 142 -17.41 -0.75 6.12
CA PHE A 142 -17.84 -2.14 6.26
C PHE A 142 -17.72 -2.92 4.94
N ALA A 143 -18.03 -2.28 3.81
CA ALA A 143 -17.87 -2.89 2.49
C ALA A 143 -16.39 -3.14 2.14
N VAL A 144 -15.47 -2.29 2.61
CA VAL A 144 -14.01 -2.44 2.40
C VAL A 144 -13.48 -3.76 2.99
N VAL A 145 -14.12 -4.32 4.02
CA VAL A 145 -13.74 -5.64 4.58
C VAL A 145 -13.84 -6.73 3.52
N LEU A 146 -14.89 -6.72 2.69
CA LEU A 146 -15.04 -7.67 1.58
C LEU A 146 -13.96 -7.48 0.52
N VAL A 147 -13.67 -6.22 0.19
CA VAL A 147 -12.58 -5.87 -0.75
C VAL A 147 -11.23 -6.37 -0.22
N PHE A 148 -10.99 -6.28 1.09
CA PHE A 148 -9.78 -6.79 1.72
C PHE A 148 -9.65 -8.32 1.54
N VAL A 149 -10.72 -9.09 1.71
CA VAL A 149 -10.74 -10.54 1.49
C VAL A 149 -10.39 -10.86 0.03
N ILE A 150 -11.05 -10.20 -0.93
CA ILE A 150 -10.80 -10.39 -2.36
C ILE A 150 -9.35 -10.05 -2.71
N ASN A 151 -8.83 -8.93 -2.20
CA ASN A 151 -7.44 -8.52 -2.43
C ASN A 151 -6.42 -9.50 -1.83
N SER A 152 -6.76 -10.12 -0.70
CA SER A 152 -5.91 -11.14 -0.06
C SER A 152 -5.80 -12.39 -0.93
N ILE A 153 -6.92 -12.84 -1.48
CA ILE A 153 -6.98 -13.96 -2.44
C ILE A 153 -6.17 -13.62 -3.68
N ASN A 154 -6.42 -12.46 -4.30
CA ASN A 154 -5.70 -12.03 -5.50
C ASN A 154 -4.19 -11.92 -5.26
N SER A 155 -3.78 -11.41 -4.12
CA SER A 155 -2.37 -11.26 -3.77
C SER A 155 -1.60 -12.60 -3.68
N SER A 156 -2.32 -13.68 -3.38
CA SER A 156 -1.77 -15.04 -3.36
C SER A 156 -1.88 -15.71 -4.73
N PHE A 157 -2.99 -15.46 -5.43
CA PHE A 157 -3.29 -16.09 -6.70
C PHE A 157 -2.41 -15.57 -7.85
N VAL A 158 -2.14 -14.27 -7.88
CA VAL A 158 -1.35 -13.64 -8.95
C VAL A 158 0.06 -14.25 -9.08
N PRO A 159 0.90 -14.36 -8.02
CA PRO A 159 2.22 -14.97 -8.14
C PRO A 159 2.16 -16.45 -8.56
N TRP A 160 1.16 -17.19 -8.05
CA TRP A 160 0.93 -18.58 -8.42
C TRP A 160 0.60 -18.73 -9.92
N THR A 161 -0.28 -17.87 -10.45
CA THR A 161 -0.66 -17.87 -11.87
C THR A 161 0.55 -17.60 -12.76
N TYR A 162 1.34 -16.56 -12.46
CA TYR A 162 2.55 -16.25 -13.24
C TYR A 162 3.54 -17.41 -13.24
N ARG A 163 3.73 -18.08 -12.10
CA ARG A 163 4.60 -19.24 -12.02
C ARG A 163 4.05 -20.43 -12.81
N SER A 164 2.75 -20.69 -12.70
CA SER A 164 2.08 -21.78 -13.44
C SER A 164 2.15 -21.59 -14.95
N ILE A 165 2.04 -20.34 -15.42
CA ILE A 165 2.25 -20.00 -16.84
C ILE A 165 3.69 -20.26 -17.25
N LYS A 166 4.66 -19.83 -16.45
CA LYS A 166 6.08 -20.05 -16.71
C LYS A 166 6.43 -21.54 -16.78
N ASP A 167 5.82 -22.33 -15.90
CA ASP A 167 5.98 -23.79 -15.83
C ASP A 167 5.10 -24.54 -16.87
N LYS A 168 4.36 -23.83 -17.72
CA LYS A 168 3.44 -24.36 -18.76
C LYS A 168 2.32 -25.29 -18.22
N LYS A 169 1.92 -25.08 -16.95
CA LYS A 169 0.89 -25.89 -16.27
C LYS A 169 -0.53 -25.38 -16.55
N TYR A 170 -0.92 -25.26 -17.82
CA TYR A 170 -2.20 -24.66 -18.22
C TYR A 170 -3.42 -25.44 -17.72
N ASN A 171 -3.33 -26.77 -17.61
CA ASN A 171 -4.44 -27.61 -17.10
C ASN A 171 -4.75 -27.31 -15.62
N MET A 172 -3.74 -27.01 -14.82
CA MET A 172 -3.94 -26.60 -13.42
C MET A 172 -4.62 -25.23 -13.34
N ILE A 173 -4.22 -24.28 -14.18
CA ILE A 173 -4.83 -22.95 -14.23
C ILE A 173 -6.31 -23.08 -14.57
N LYS A 174 -6.65 -23.84 -15.64
CA LYS A 174 -8.03 -24.08 -16.06
C LYS A 174 -8.88 -24.74 -14.97
N LYS A 175 -8.31 -25.72 -14.24
CA LYS A 175 -9.01 -26.38 -13.12
C LYS A 175 -9.34 -25.43 -11.99
N VAL A 176 -8.40 -24.57 -11.60
CA VAL A 176 -8.59 -23.59 -10.51
C VAL A 176 -9.57 -22.47 -10.93
N THR A 177 -9.47 -21.98 -12.17
CA THR A 177 -10.39 -20.95 -12.69
C THR A 177 -11.85 -21.42 -12.75
N ASN A 178 -12.08 -22.74 -12.91
CA ASN A 178 -13.45 -23.30 -12.92
C ASN A 178 -14.02 -23.50 -11.49
N ILE A 179 -13.23 -23.34 -10.45
CA ILE A 179 -13.65 -23.49 -9.04
C ILE A 179 -13.97 -22.12 -8.40
N ILE A 180 -13.37 -21.04 -8.92
CA ILE A 180 -13.58 -19.66 -8.47
C ILE A 180 -14.67 -18.99 -9.28
#